data_1568ee786974c066816a205f9c9e4325
#
_entry.id   1568ee786974c066816a205f9c9e4325
#
_cell.length_a   1.000
_cell.length_b   1.000
_cell.length_c   1.000
_cell.angle_alpha   90.00
_cell.angle_beta   90.00
_cell.angle_gamma   90.00
#
_symmetry.space_group_name_H-M   'P 1'
#
loop_
_entity.id
_entity.type
_entity.pdbx_description
1 polymer ?
#
loop_
_entity_poly.entity_id
_entity_poly.type
_entity_poly.pdbx_seq_one_letter_code
_entity_poly.pdbx_strand_id
1 'polypeptide(L)'
;MPAHIPAAYPAIRLRRMRRDPFSRALMRENTITASDLIYPVFILDGVGQRQQVASMPGVERVSVDLLMEVAQECVTLGIPVLAIFPAIDASLKPYDGVEATNPDGLVPRAVKALKSRFPELGILTDIALDPYTTHGQDGLPDESGYIVNELTIAMLIRQALTHAAAGVDVVAPSDMMDGRIGAIRSALEEAGHIHTRIMAYSAKYASAFYGP
;
A
#
# COMPACT_ATOMS: atom_id res chain seq x y z
N MET A 1 6.75 46.56 -4.72
CA MET A 1 7.08 46.24 -6.12
C MET A 1 5.86 46.56 -6.97
N PRO A 2 5.98 47.23 -8.14
CA PRO A 2 4.82 47.46 -9.02
C PRO A 2 4.29 46.11 -9.50
N ALA A 3 2.97 45.91 -9.41
CA ALA A 3 2.31 44.71 -9.92
C ALA A 3 2.59 44.61 -11.43
N HIS A 4 3.19 43.53 -11.87
CA HIS A 4 3.42 43.27 -13.31
C HIS A 4 2.05 42.98 -13.94
N ILE A 5 1.50 43.96 -14.61
CA ILE A 5 0.25 43.79 -15.38
C ILE A 5 0.64 43.06 -16.67
N PRO A 6 0.15 41.82 -16.89
CA PRO A 6 0.43 41.10 -18.13
C PRO A 6 -0.13 41.88 -19.33
N ALA A 7 0.60 41.93 -20.41
CA ALA A 7 0.13 42.55 -21.64
C ALA A 7 -1.16 41.89 -22.14
N ALA A 8 -2.06 42.66 -22.73
CA ALA A 8 -3.33 42.18 -23.26
C ALA A 8 -3.17 41.26 -24.46
N TYR A 9 -4.19 40.46 -24.74
CA TYR A 9 -4.32 39.76 -26.04
C TYR A 9 -4.33 40.81 -27.19
N PRO A 10 -3.66 40.55 -28.33
CA PRO A 10 -2.98 39.30 -28.73
C PRO A 10 -1.49 39.25 -28.38
N ALA A 11 -0.92 40.27 -27.75
CA ALA A 11 0.51 40.28 -27.38
C ALA A 11 0.86 39.11 -26.47
N ILE A 12 0.02 38.81 -25.47
CA ILE A 12 0.09 37.59 -24.68
C ILE A 12 -0.91 36.55 -25.18
N ARG A 13 -0.39 35.36 -25.52
CA ARG A 13 -1.15 34.16 -25.86
C ARG A 13 -0.56 32.99 -25.07
N LEU A 14 -1.09 32.68 -23.90
CA LEU A 14 -0.60 31.61 -23.02
C LEU A 14 -0.61 30.24 -23.70
N ARG A 15 -1.55 30.01 -24.64
CA ARG A 15 -1.61 28.77 -25.42
C ARG A 15 -0.44 28.59 -26.39
N ARG A 16 0.31 29.65 -26.70
CA ARG A 16 1.49 29.58 -27.59
C ARG A 16 2.50 28.55 -27.09
N MET A 17 2.75 28.51 -25.79
CA MET A 17 3.68 27.57 -25.17
C MET A 17 3.14 26.10 -25.10
N ARG A 18 1.87 25.89 -25.41
CA ARG A 18 1.23 24.55 -25.43
C ARG A 18 1.10 23.99 -26.86
N ARG A 19 1.43 24.75 -27.88
CA ARG A 19 1.19 24.37 -29.27
C ARG A 19 2.07 23.22 -29.71
N ASP A 20 3.36 23.35 -29.54
CA ASP A 20 4.36 22.46 -30.14
C ASP A 20 4.98 21.51 -29.11
N PRO A 21 5.44 20.29 -29.53
CA PRO A 21 6.05 19.34 -28.61
C PRO A 21 7.26 19.92 -27.86
N PHE A 22 8.14 20.67 -28.54
CA PHE A 22 9.32 21.23 -27.90
C PHE A 22 8.97 22.24 -26.81
N SER A 23 8.00 23.12 -27.06
CA SER A 23 7.58 24.11 -26.05
C SER A 23 6.89 23.46 -24.86
N ARG A 24 6.06 22.41 -25.09
CA ARG A 24 5.48 21.62 -23.99
C ARG A 24 6.55 20.90 -23.18
N ALA A 25 7.60 20.37 -23.84
CA ALA A 25 8.71 19.73 -23.14
C ALA A 25 9.47 20.72 -22.25
N LEU A 26 9.75 21.94 -22.75
CA LEU A 26 10.42 22.99 -21.98
C LEU A 26 9.61 23.49 -20.79
N MET A 27 8.27 23.52 -20.94
CA MET A 27 7.35 24.01 -19.90
C MET A 27 6.83 22.91 -18.96
N ARG A 28 7.33 21.68 -19.09
CA ARG A 28 6.92 20.57 -18.24
C ARG A 28 7.44 20.79 -16.82
N GLU A 29 6.52 20.83 -15.84
CA GLU A 29 6.85 21.01 -14.44
C GLU A 29 7.19 19.67 -13.75
N ASN A 30 6.54 18.57 -14.21
CA ASN A 30 6.71 17.25 -13.64
C ASN A 30 7.05 16.20 -14.71
N THR A 31 7.89 15.26 -14.37
CA THR A 31 8.19 14.08 -15.19
C THR A 31 7.95 12.84 -14.34
N ILE A 32 7.15 11.90 -14.83
CA ILE A 32 6.94 10.61 -14.19
C ILE A 32 7.98 9.62 -14.71
N THR A 33 8.66 8.96 -13.81
CA THR A 33 9.65 7.91 -14.09
C THR A 33 9.29 6.63 -13.36
N ALA A 34 9.95 5.52 -13.64
CA ALA A 34 9.72 4.27 -12.91
C ALA A 34 9.97 4.42 -11.40
N SER A 35 10.88 5.31 -10.99
CA SER A 35 11.18 5.57 -9.58
C SER A 35 10.09 6.30 -8.80
N ASP A 36 9.06 6.80 -9.49
CA ASP A 36 7.88 7.42 -8.86
C ASP A 36 6.75 6.41 -8.60
N LEU A 37 6.95 5.13 -8.97
CA LEU A 37 5.90 4.11 -8.94
C LEU A 37 6.04 3.20 -7.72
N ILE A 38 4.89 2.79 -7.17
CA ILE A 38 4.73 1.67 -6.24
C ILE A 38 3.89 0.62 -6.97
N TYR A 39 4.41 -0.60 -7.13
CA TYR A 39 3.69 -1.66 -7.83
C TYR A 39 2.86 -2.49 -6.85
N PRO A 40 1.52 -2.49 -6.95
CA PRO A 40 0.66 -3.31 -6.09
C PRO A 40 0.61 -4.75 -6.60
N VAL A 41 0.65 -5.71 -5.69
CA VAL A 41 0.53 -7.14 -6.00
C VAL A 41 -0.34 -7.85 -4.99
N PHE A 42 -1.24 -8.71 -5.48
CA PHE A 42 -2.00 -9.60 -4.63
C PHE A 42 -1.25 -10.92 -4.45
N ILE A 43 -1.15 -11.35 -3.19
CA ILE A 43 -0.53 -12.63 -2.85
C ILE A 43 -1.54 -13.61 -2.28
N LEU A 44 -1.32 -14.90 -2.53
CA LEU A 44 -2.09 -16.00 -1.95
C LEU A 44 -1.16 -17.11 -1.43
N ASP A 45 -1.69 -17.98 -0.61
CA ASP A 45 -0.93 -19.12 -0.11
C ASP A 45 -0.84 -20.24 -1.16
N GLY A 46 0.18 -21.08 -1.04
CA GLY A 46 0.43 -22.19 -1.96
C GLY A 46 1.79 -22.13 -2.63
N VAL A 47 1.99 -23.00 -3.62
CA VAL A 47 3.20 -23.08 -4.45
C VAL A 47 2.78 -23.18 -5.91
N GLY A 48 3.41 -22.37 -6.77
CA GLY A 48 3.11 -22.34 -8.21
C GLY A 48 1.69 -21.86 -8.53
N GLN A 49 1.04 -21.14 -7.64
CA GLN A 49 -0.35 -20.72 -7.80
C GLN A 49 -0.46 -19.34 -8.45
N ARG A 50 -1.31 -19.27 -9.50
CA ARG A 50 -1.78 -18.02 -10.12
C ARG A 50 -3.30 -18.05 -10.19
N GLN A 51 -3.93 -16.95 -9.77
CA GLN A 51 -5.38 -16.81 -9.81
C GLN A 51 -5.75 -15.45 -10.38
N GLN A 52 -6.51 -15.41 -11.47
CA GLN A 52 -7.04 -14.17 -12.05
C GLN A 52 -8.01 -13.47 -11.10
N VAL A 53 -7.93 -12.15 -11.03
CA VAL A 53 -8.92 -11.32 -10.32
C VAL A 53 -10.01 -10.94 -11.31
N ALA A 54 -11.18 -11.57 -11.23
CA ALA A 54 -12.25 -11.41 -12.21
C ALA A 54 -12.71 -9.97 -12.44
N SER A 55 -12.71 -9.14 -11.39
CA SER A 55 -13.07 -7.71 -11.44
C SER A 55 -11.97 -6.81 -11.97
N MET A 56 -10.74 -7.31 -12.13
CA MET A 56 -9.56 -6.54 -12.53
C MET A 56 -8.83 -7.26 -13.67
N PRO A 57 -9.26 -7.10 -14.93
CA PRO A 57 -8.64 -7.78 -16.07
C PRO A 57 -7.13 -7.55 -16.17
N GLY A 58 -6.36 -8.64 -16.28
CA GLY A 58 -4.89 -8.60 -16.32
C GLY A 58 -4.21 -8.54 -14.95
N VAL A 59 -4.96 -8.55 -13.85
CA VAL A 59 -4.42 -8.62 -12.49
C VAL A 59 -4.57 -10.04 -11.95
N GLU A 60 -3.49 -10.54 -11.34
CA GLU A 60 -3.44 -11.88 -10.75
C GLU A 60 -3.08 -11.82 -9.27
N ARG A 61 -3.53 -12.85 -8.53
CA ARG A 61 -2.96 -13.23 -7.24
C ARG A 61 -1.89 -14.26 -7.48
N VAL A 62 -0.75 -14.14 -6.82
CA VAL A 62 0.38 -15.06 -7.00
C VAL A 62 0.87 -15.62 -5.68
N SER A 63 1.31 -16.89 -5.68
CA SER A 63 1.97 -17.47 -4.51
C SER A 63 3.35 -16.87 -4.27
N VAL A 64 3.90 -17.02 -3.04
CA VAL A 64 5.15 -16.38 -2.62
C VAL A 64 6.35 -16.75 -3.50
N ASP A 65 6.40 -17.98 -4.02
CA ASP A 65 7.44 -18.41 -4.96
C ASP A 65 7.37 -17.64 -6.30
N LEU A 66 6.16 -17.45 -6.85
CA LEU A 66 5.94 -16.68 -8.08
C LEU A 66 6.06 -15.16 -7.87
N LEU A 67 5.84 -14.67 -6.65
CA LEU A 67 6.08 -13.27 -6.28
C LEU A 67 7.54 -12.86 -6.54
N MET A 68 8.49 -13.80 -6.48
CA MET A 68 9.89 -13.52 -6.78
C MET A 68 10.12 -13.13 -8.25
N GLU A 69 9.30 -13.64 -9.18
CA GLU A 69 9.35 -13.24 -10.60
C GLU A 69 8.86 -11.79 -10.75
N VAL A 70 7.77 -11.44 -10.09
CA VAL A 70 7.21 -10.07 -10.08
C VAL A 70 8.21 -9.09 -9.49
N ALA A 71 8.85 -9.44 -8.37
CA ALA A 71 9.87 -8.61 -7.74
C ALA A 71 11.08 -8.39 -8.65
N GLN A 72 11.54 -9.44 -9.36
CA GLN A 72 12.62 -9.34 -10.33
C GLN A 72 12.27 -8.41 -11.49
N GLU A 73 11.02 -8.45 -11.96
CA GLU A 73 10.54 -7.55 -13.00
C GLU A 73 10.51 -6.09 -12.51
N CYS A 74 10.03 -5.83 -11.30
CA CYS A 74 10.08 -4.48 -10.69
C CYS A 74 11.51 -3.94 -10.64
N VAL A 75 12.47 -4.74 -10.18
CA VAL A 75 13.89 -4.36 -10.15
C VAL A 75 14.41 -4.05 -11.55
N THR A 76 14.09 -4.90 -12.54
CA THR A 76 14.53 -4.72 -13.93
C THR A 76 13.96 -3.46 -14.56
N LEU A 77 12.73 -3.10 -14.23
CA LEU A 77 12.05 -1.89 -14.72
C LEU A 77 12.41 -0.63 -13.93
N GLY A 78 13.17 -0.75 -12.82
CA GLY A 78 13.53 0.36 -11.95
C GLY A 78 12.39 0.86 -11.07
N ILE A 79 11.38 0.01 -10.80
CA ILE A 79 10.30 0.31 -9.84
C ILE A 79 10.83 0.03 -8.43
N PRO A 80 10.88 1.04 -7.54
CA PRO A 80 11.61 0.91 -6.28
C PRO A 80 10.82 0.21 -5.16
N VAL A 81 9.50 0.13 -5.25
CA VAL A 81 8.64 -0.37 -4.16
C VAL A 81 7.58 -1.33 -4.67
N LEU A 82 7.44 -2.45 -3.96
CA LEU A 82 6.37 -3.43 -4.13
C LEU A 82 5.38 -3.30 -2.97
N ALA A 83 4.09 -3.13 -3.26
CA ALA A 83 3.03 -3.09 -2.25
C ALA A 83 2.28 -4.42 -2.23
N ILE A 84 2.24 -5.08 -1.07
CA ILE A 84 1.69 -6.44 -0.90
C ILE A 84 0.28 -6.37 -0.30
N PHE A 85 -0.68 -7.03 -0.96
CA PHE A 85 -2.05 -7.21 -0.52
C PHE A 85 -2.38 -8.71 -0.42
N PRO A 86 -2.70 -9.24 0.77
CA PRO A 86 -2.95 -10.66 0.93
C PRO A 86 -4.38 -11.06 0.55
N ALA A 87 -4.51 -12.21 -0.12
CA ALA A 87 -5.75 -12.94 -0.24
C ALA A 87 -5.71 -14.13 0.73
N ILE A 88 -6.26 -13.92 1.92
CA ILE A 88 -6.28 -14.92 3.00
C ILE A 88 -7.39 -15.94 2.74
N ASP A 89 -7.09 -17.22 2.93
CA ASP A 89 -8.10 -18.29 2.83
C ASP A 89 -9.20 -18.09 3.87
N ALA A 90 -10.45 -18.34 3.48
CA ALA A 90 -11.60 -18.13 4.35
C ALA A 90 -11.54 -18.94 5.67
N SER A 91 -10.89 -20.12 5.64
CA SER A 91 -10.70 -20.96 6.83
C SER A 91 -9.76 -20.36 7.88
N LEU A 92 -8.92 -19.40 7.47
CA LEU A 92 -7.96 -18.69 8.31
C LEU A 92 -8.46 -17.31 8.78
N LYS A 93 -9.71 -16.97 8.49
CA LYS A 93 -10.31 -15.69 8.88
C LYS A 93 -11.18 -15.84 10.13
N PRO A 94 -10.63 -15.61 11.33
CA PRO A 94 -11.45 -15.54 12.54
C PRO A 94 -12.25 -14.22 12.61
N TYR A 95 -13.23 -14.17 13.52
CA TYR A 95 -14.02 -12.96 13.72
C TYR A 95 -13.18 -11.77 14.24
N ASP A 96 -12.20 -12.06 15.08
CA ASP A 96 -11.32 -11.07 15.72
C ASP A 96 -10.07 -10.69 14.90
N GLY A 97 -9.90 -11.27 13.70
CA GLY A 97 -8.81 -10.93 12.80
C GLY A 97 -7.40 -11.24 13.31
N VAL A 98 -7.26 -12.13 14.32
CA VAL A 98 -5.95 -12.41 14.95
C VAL A 98 -4.89 -12.93 13.98
N GLU A 99 -5.28 -13.54 12.86
CA GLU A 99 -4.37 -13.98 11.81
C GLU A 99 -3.54 -12.81 11.22
N ALA A 100 -4.03 -11.59 11.28
CA ALA A 100 -3.28 -10.39 10.87
C ALA A 100 -1.98 -10.18 11.68
N THR A 101 -1.90 -10.78 12.87
CA THR A 101 -0.74 -10.67 13.76
C THR A 101 0.10 -11.96 13.82
N ASN A 102 -0.15 -12.92 12.94
CA ASN A 102 0.59 -14.16 12.86
C ASN A 102 1.99 -13.93 12.25
N PRO A 103 3.11 -14.13 13.02
CA PRO A 103 4.46 -13.90 12.52
C PRO A 103 4.90 -14.88 11.42
N ASP A 104 4.18 -16.00 11.28
CA ASP A 104 4.37 -17.00 10.24
C ASP A 104 3.25 -16.99 9.19
N GLY A 105 2.39 -15.97 9.24
CA GLY A 105 1.33 -15.72 8.28
C GLY A 105 1.85 -15.40 6.87
N LEU A 106 0.93 -15.30 5.92
CA LEU A 106 1.26 -15.11 4.50
C LEU A 106 2.12 -13.86 4.25
N VAL A 107 1.75 -12.70 4.83
CA VAL A 107 2.48 -11.44 4.60
C VAL A 107 3.88 -11.45 5.22
N PRO A 108 4.09 -11.81 6.49
CA PRO A 108 5.43 -11.92 7.06
C PRO A 108 6.35 -12.90 6.31
N ARG A 109 5.83 -14.04 5.83
CA ARG A 109 6.59 -14.99 5.01
C ARG A 109 7.02 -14.37 3.67
N ALA A 110 6.11 -13.67 3.00
CA ALA A 110 6.39 -12.98 1.75
C ALA A 110 7.45 -11.88 1.93
N VAL A 111 7.33 -11.06 2.98
CA VAL A 111 8.30 -10.01 3.32
C VAL A 111 9.70 -10.61 3.56
N LYS A 112 9.80 -11.64 4.41
CA LYS A 112 11.08 -12.34 4.70
C LYS A 112 11.72 -12.87 3.42
N ALA A 113 10.94 -13.52 2.54
CA ALA A 113 11.41 -14.08 1.28
C ALA A 113 11.91 -12.97 0.31
N LEU A 114 11.16 -11.89 0.18
CA LEU A 114 11.52 -10.75 -0.67
C LEU A 114 12.80 -10.05 -0.17
N LYS A 115 12.86 -9.72 1.12
CA LYS A 115 14.03 -9.05 1.70
C LYS A 115 15.30 -9.91 1.67
N SER A 116 15.16 -11.23 1.75
CA SER A 116 16.28 -12.14 1.58
C SER A 116 16.87 -12.14 0.17
N ARG A 117 16.02 -12.02 -0.86
CA ARG A 117 16.44 -12.10 -2.28
C ARG A 117 16.68 -10.73 -2.92
N PHE A 118 15.93 -9.71 -2.50
CA PHE A 118 15.95 -8.35 -3.05
C PHE A 118 16.07 -7.33 -1.92
N PRO A 119 17.21 -7.25 -1.22
CA PRO A 119 17.36 -6.40 -0.03
C PRO A 119 17.13 -4.91 -0.33
N GLU A 120 17.43 -4.46 -1.55
CA GLU A 120 17.27 -3.06 -1.98
C GLU A 120 15.85 -2.72 -2.46
N LEU A 121 15.01 -3.71 -2.77
CA LEU A 121 13.62 -3.46 -3.13
C LEU A 121 12.82 -3.05 -1.90
N GLY A 122 12.19 -1.88 -1.94
CA GLY A 122 11.30 -1.42 -0.88
C GLY A 122 10.03 -2.27 -0.83
N ILE A 123 9.67 -2.73 0.36
CA ILE A 123 8.44 -3.50 0.59
C ILE A 123 7.48 -2.66 1.41
N LEU A 124 6.26 -2.50 0.87
CA LEU A 124 5.15 -1.87 1.55
C LEU A 124 4.09 -2.93 1.85
N THR A 125 3.56 -2.92 3.06
CA THR A 125 2.44 -3.80 3.44
C THR A 125 1.26 -2.99 3.94
N ASP A 126 0.06 -3.41 3.53
CA ASP A 126 -1.17 -2.87 4.04
C ASP A 126 -1.35 -3.21 5.53
N ILE A 127 -1.82 -2.25 6.32
CA ILE A 127 -2.21 -2.45 7.71
C ILE A 127 -3.73 -2.24 7.79
N ALA A 128 -4.44 -3.36 7.72
CA ALA A 128 -5.89 -3.43 7.66
C ALA A 128 -6.38 -4.79 8.16
N LEU A 129 -7.62 -4.88 8.61
CA LEU A 129 -8.19 -6.12 9.18
C LEU A 129 -9.21 -6.80 8.25
N ASP A 130 -9.78 -6.09 7.28
CA ASP A 130 -10.76 -6.63 6.33
C ASP A 130 -10.28 -7.90 5.59
N PRO A 131 -9.00 -8.06 5.20
CA PRO A 131 -8.54 -9.30 4.59
C PRO A 131 -8.53 -10.49 5.55
N TYR A 132 -8.55 -10.26 6.88
CA TYR A 132 -8.31 -11.25 7.93
C TYR A 132 -9.54 -11.58 8.75
N THR A 133 -10.67 -10.91 8.54
CA THR A 133 -11.91 -11.12 9.31
C THR A 133 -13.00 -11.79 8.49
N THR A 134 -13.87 -12.57 9.14
CA THR A 134 -15.03 -13.19 8.48
C THR A 134 -16.07 -12.17 8.05
N HIS A 135 -16.18 -11.03 8.74
CA HIS A 135 -17.15 -9.98 8.46
C HIS A 135 -16.65 -8.95 7.42
N GLY A 136 -15.34 -8.95 7.09
CA GLY A 136 -14.76 -8.09 6.07
C GLY A 136 -14.77 -6.59 6.40
N GLN A 137 -14.94 -6.21 7.67
CA GLN A 137 -14.87 -4.81 8.12
C GLN A 137 -13.43 -4.40 8.40
N ASP A 138 -13.11 -3.13 8.20
CA ASP A 138 -11.81 -2.52 8.49
C ASP A 138 -11.46 -2.45 9.99
N GLY A 139 -12.39 -2.78 10.87
CA GLY A 139 -12.22 -2.73 12.32
C GLY A 139 -12.93 -3.84 13.05
N LEU A 140 -12.72 -3.91 14.36
CA LEU A 140 -13.28 -4.94 15.22
C LEU A 140 -14.60 -4.48 15.80
N PRO A 141 -15.75 -5.17 15.50
CA PRO A 141 -17.04 -4.83 16.06
C PRO A 141 -17.22 -5.38 17.48
N ASP A 142 -18.01 -4.69 18.28
CA ASP A 142 -18.57 -5.20 19.52
C ASP A 142 -19.81 -6.09 19.28
N GLU A 143 -20.48 -6.53 20.36
CA GLU A 143 -21.70 -7.35 20.29
C GLU A 143 -22.87 -6.65 19.59
N SER A 144 -22.87 -5.32 19.52
CA SER A 144 -23.87 -4.53 18.82
C SER A 144 -23.57 -4.34 17.32
N GLY A 145 -22.38 -4.71 16.88
CA GLY A 145 -21.85 -4.47 15.53
C GLY A 145 -21.20 -3.10 15.35
N TYR A 146 -21.03 -2.33 16.43
CA TYR A 146 -20.29 -1.07 16.42
C TYR A 146 -18.79 -1.33 16.35
N ILE A 147 -18.10 -0.67 15.41
CA ILE A 147 -16.65 -0.77 15.30
C ILE A 147 -15.96 -0.01 16.43
N VAL A 148 -15.23 -0.74 17.27
CA VAL A 148 -14.56 -0.18 18.45
C VAL A 148 -13.17 0.32 18.06
N ASN A 149 -12.99 1.62 18.11
CA ASN A 149 -11.76 2.31 17.70
C ASN A 149 -10.52 1.78 18.44
N GLU A 150 -10.56 1.71 19.76
CA GLU A 150 -9.41 1.37 20.61
C GLU A 150 -8.98 -0.09 20.42
N LEU A 151 -9.94 -1.01 20.31
CA LEU A 151 -9.66 -2.42 20.05
C LEU A 151 -9.04 -2.61 18.67
N THR A 152 -9.56 -1.89 17.67
CA THR A 152 -9.04 -1.93 16.32
C THR A 152 -7.61 -1.39 16.26
N ILE A 153 -7.34 -0.24 16.87
CA ILE A 153 -5.98 0.34 16.93
C ILE A 153 -5.00 -0.62 17.59
N ALA A 154 -5.38 -1.26 18.70
CA ALA A 154 -4.52 -2.22 19.38
C ALA A 154 -4.14 -3.41 18.47
N MET A 155 -5.07 -3.86 17.61
CA MET A 155 -4.80 -4.93 16.64
C MET A 155 -3.92 -4.44 15.50
N LEU A 156 -4.18 -3.25 14.95
CA LEU A 156 -3.38 -2.63 13.88
C LEU A 156 -1.93 -2.39 14.33
N ILE A 157 -1.71 -1.99 15.58
CA ILE A 157 -0.37 -1.86 16.17
C ILE A 157 0.34 -3.23 16.16
N ARG A 158 -0.31 -4.29 16.61
CA ARG A 158 0.26 -5.64 16.63
C ARG A 158 0.60 -6.12 15.21
N GLN A 159 -0.28 -5.87 14.24
CA GLN A 159 -0.05 -6.19 12.83
C GLN A 159 1.17 -5.44 12.30
N ALA A 160 1.25 -4.12 12.54
CA ALA A 160 2.38 -3.29 12.09
C ALA A 160 3.72 -3.75 12.70
N LEU A 161 3.74 -4.10 13.99
CA LEU A 161 4.93 -4.65 14.66
C LEU A 161 5.33 -6.02 14.08
N THR A 162 4.35 -6.88 13.79
CA THR A 162 4.60 -8.19 13.16
C THR A 162 5.23 -8.03 11.77
N HIS A 163 4.72 -7.11 10.97
CA HIS A 163 5.29 -6.81 9.64
C HIS A 163 6.68 -6.15 9.74
N ALA A 164 6.87 -5.25 10.70
CA ALA A 164 8.18 -4.61 10.94
C ALA A 164 9.24 -5.64 11.39
N ALA A 165 8.88 -6.57 12.26
CA ALA A 165 9.75 -7.68 12.68
C ALA A 165 10.11 -8.62 11.52
N ALA A 166 9.26 -8.74 10.51
CA ALA A 166 9.54 -9.49 9.28
C ALA A 166 10.50 -8.74 8.33
N GLY A 167 10.75 -7.45 8.54
CA GLY A 167 11.68 -6.63 7.76
C GLY A 167 11.01 -5.72 6.72
N VAL A 168 9.72 -5.38 6.88
CA VAL A 168 9.05 -4.44 5.98
C VAL A 168 9.66 -3.04 6.06
N ASP A 169 9.71 -2.34 4.93
CA ASP A 169 10.26 -0.98 4.87
C ASP A 169 9.19 0.09 5.14
N VAL A 170 7.93 -0.19 4.76
CA VAL A 170 6.81 0.74 4.89
C VAL A 170 5.56 -0.01 5.35
N VAL A 171 4.93 0.46 6.40
CA VAL A 171 3.58 0.04 6.81
C VAL A 171 2.57 1.08 6.33
N ALA A 172 1.44 0.63 5.74
CA ALA A 172 0.48 1.51 5.08
C ALA A 172 -0.93 1.35 5.65
N PRO A 173 -1.26 2.02 6.76
CA PRO A 173 -2.60 1.94 7.35
C PRO A 173 -3.68 2.46 6.39
N SER A 174 -4.63 1.61 6.06
CA SER A 174 -5.73 1.89 5.12
C SER A 174 -7.10 1.95 5.78
N ASP A 175 -7.18 1.64 7.05
CA ASP A 175 -8.37 1.80 7.89
C ASP A 175 -8.73 3.27 8.14
N MET A 176 -9.82 3.51 8.89
CA MET A 176 -10.32 4.85 9.20
C MET A 176 -10.39 5.14 10.71
N MET A 177 -9.57 4.46 11.54
CA MET A 177 -9.58 4.65 12.99
C MET A 177 -8.89 5.95 13.41
N ASP A 178 -9.46 6.61 14.42
CA ASP A 178 -8.93 7.86 14.96
C ASP A 178 -7.62 7.62 15.74
N GLY A 179 -6.58 8.41 15.45
CA GLY A 179 -5.32 8.37 16.19
C GLY A 179 -4.35 7.24 15.82
N ARG A 180 -4.73 6.33 14.92
CA ARG A 180 -3.94 5.13 14.56
C ARG A 180 -2.52 5.42 14.10
N ILE A 181 -2.31 6.49 13.33
CA ILE A 181 -0.97 6.82 12.79
C ILE A 181 0.00 7.15 13.91
N GLY A 182 -0.41 7.98 14.86
CA GLY A 182 0.39 8.31 16.03
C GLY A 182 0.67 7.09 16.91
N ALA A 183 -0.35 6.26 17.14
CA ALA A 183 -0.24 5.05 17.94
C ALA A 183 0.73 4.02 17.31
N ILE A 184 0.60 3.76 16.01
CA ILE A 184 1.52 2.86 15.27
C ILE A 184 2.94 3.44 15.29
N ARG A 185 3.12 4.76 15.07
CA ARG A 185 4.46 5.37 15.11
C ARG A 185 5.11 5.18 16.47
N SER A 186 4.41 5.48 17.56
CA SER A 186 4.94 5.31 18.92
C SER A 186 5.36 3.87 19.19
N ALA A 187 4.51 2.90 18.83
CA ALA A 187 4.80 1.48 19.03
C ALA A 187 6.03 1.02 18.22
N LEU A 188 6.19 1.48 16.98
CA LEU A 188 7.36 1.16 16.17
C LEU A 188 8.65 1.74 16.78
N GLU A 189 8.61 2.98 17.30
CA GLU A 189 9.76 3.59 18.01
C GLU A 189 10.12 2.79 19.26
N GLU A 190 9.14 2.49 20.10
CA GLU A 190 9.33 1.73 21.34
C GLU A 190 9.90 0.33 21.10
N ALA A 191 9.50 -0.31 20.01
CA ALA A 191 10.00 -1.63 19.61
C ALA A 191 11.35 -1.59 18.87
N GLY A 192 11.93 -0.40 18.64
CA GLY A 192 13.21 -0.23 17.95
C GLY A 192 13.13 -0.25 16.41
N HIS A 193 11.94 -0.27 15.82
CA HIS A 193 11.72 -0.22 14.37
C HIS A 193 11.72 1.23 13.84
N ILE A 194 12.71 2.01 14.25
CA ILE A 194 12.82 3.47 14.00
C ILE A 194 12.88 3.82 12.50
N HIS A 195 13.33 2.91 11.66
CA HIS A 195 13.48 3.11 10.21
C HIS A 195 12.26 2.63 9.41
N THR A 196 11.29 1.94 10.01
CA THR A 196 10.05 1.57 9.35
C THR A 196 9.20 2.82 9.13
N ARG A 197 8.87 3.10 7.88
CA ARG A 197 8.10 4.28 7.47
C ARG A 197 6.61 3.99 7.58
N ILE A 198 5.81 5.05 7.65
CA ILE A 198 4.34 4.96 7.58
C ILE A 198 3.87 5.72 6.36
N MET A 199 3.09 5.07 5.50
CA MET A 199 2.40 5.69 4.38
C MET A 199 0.89 5.51 4.55
N ALA A 200 0.22 6.52 5.14
CA ALA A 200 -1.20 6.45 5.42
C ALA A 200 -2.05 6.72 4.16
N TYR A 201 -3.14 5.97 4.00
CA TYR A 201 -4.19 6.28 3.03
C TYR A 201 -5.06 7.42 3.56
N SER A 202 -4.57 8.65 3.45
CA SER A 202 -5.21 9.85 4.01
C SER A 202 -6.47 10.27 3.27
N ALA A 203 -6.65 9.83 2.02
CA ALA A 203 -7.84 10.08 1.23
C ALA A 203 -8.14 8.88 0.33
N LYS A 204 -9.35 8.35 0.44
CA LYS A 204 -9.90 7.31 -0.44
C LYS A 204 -11.02 7.92 -1.26
N TYR A 205 -10.84 8.04 -2.57
CA TYR A 205 -11.87 8.57 -3.45
C TYR A 205 -12.83 7.47 -3.87
N ALA A 206 -14.13 7.76 -3.89
CA ALA A 206 -15.11 6.88 -4.48
C ALA A 206 -14.81 6.67 -5.97
N SER A 207 -14.87 5.42 -6.43
CA SER A 207 -14.62 5.06 -7.82
C SER A 207 -15.46 3.84 -8.22
N ALA A 208 -15.44 3.51 -9.51
CA ALA A 208 -16.12 2.30 -10.01
C ALA A 208 -15.47 0.98 -9.50
N PHE A 209 -14.25 1.05 -8.96
CA PHE A 209 -13.53 -0.10 -8.40
C PHE A 209 -13.65 -0.23 -6.88
N TYR A 210 -14.16 0.80 -6.23
CA TYR A 210 -14.35 0.84 -4.78
C TYR A 210 -15.85 0.92 -4.46
N GLY A 211 -16.38 -0.20 -4.01
CA GLY A 211 -17.75 -0.31 -3.51
C GLY A 211 -17.71 -0.43 -1.98
N PRO A 212 -18.07 0.66 -1.24
CA PRO A 212 -18.15 0.61 0.21
C PRO A 212 -19.29 -0.29 0.67
#